data_bd54dc0e4366f4a8692ce93757e942bd
#
_entry.id   bd54dc0e4366f4a8692ce93757e942bd
#
_cell.length_a   1.000
_cell.length_b   1.000
_cell.length_c   1.000
_cell.angle_alpha   90.00
_cell.angle_beta   90.00
_cell.angle_gamma   90.00
#
_symmetry.space_group_name_H-M   'P 1'
#
loop_
_entity.id
_entity.type
_entity.pdbx_description
1 polymer ?
#
loop_
_entity_poly.entity_id
_entity_poly.type
_entity_poly.pdbx_seq_one_letter_code
_entity_poly.pdbx_strand_id
1 'polypeptide(L)'
;MFFWSLNALGNVDSSKFQVENGKTIILSTQLTNPKPIVINKKTYAWIPHPSEAGKKIAILSIPYHTKPNSIVLESGASIEVVQGNYKREKIQVSQSKAKPNPKNQERIKKEREEANKIYSNYSQKRLWDSAFILPMDSKITSTYGNARVFNEEVKSYHSGTDFRAQIGTEIRASNRGKVVIAKNRFLAGGSVVLDHGEGIFSMYYHCSEIKVKVGDIIEKGDLIALSGATGRVSGPHLHFGILVRGAQVDPLDFITQVNALFTSN
;
A
#
# COMPACT_ATOMS: atom_id res chain seq x y z
N MET A 1 8.01 -6.51 -19.65
CA MET A 1 8.49 -5.65 -18.56
C MET A 1 8.96 -4.36 -19.23
N PHE A 2 8.10 -3.33 -19.28
CA PHE A 2 8.43 -2.08 -19.96
C PHE A 2 8.61 -1.01 -18.89
N PHE A 3 9.88 -0.64 -18.67
CA PHE A 3 10.24 0.54 -17.90
C PHE A 3 10.16 1.74 -18.85
N TRP A 4 9.29 2.68 -18.57
CA TRP A 4 9.28 3.97 -19.26
C TRP A 4 9.76 5.03 -18.28
N SER A 5 11.02 5.39 -18.38
CA SER A 5 11.51 6.63 -17.78
C SER A 5 11.19 7.77 -18.72
N LEU A 6 10.42 8.75 -18.26
CA LEU A 6 10.24 10.00 -18.98
C LEU A 6 11.48 10.88 -18.81
N ASN A 7 12.37 10.87 -19.78
CA ASN A 7 13.26 11.99 -20.01
C ASN A 7 12.49 13.09 -20.74
N ALA A 8 11.71 13.89 -20.01
CA ALA A 8 11.05 15.05 -20.56
C ALA A 8 11.96 16.26 -20.45
N LEU A 9 12.81 16.44 -21.42
CA LEU A 9 13.36 17.76 -21.78
C LEU A 9 12.22 18.61 -22.37
N GLY A 10 11.73 19.59 -21.61
CA GLY A 10 11.17 20.81 -22.15
C GLY A 10 9.83 20.81 -22.90
N ASN A 11 9.23 19.69 -23.27
CA ASN A 11 7.87 19.59 -23.81
C ASN A 11 7.26 18.28 -23.34
N VAL A 12 6.25 18.35 -22.49
CA VAL A 12 5.46 17.18 -22.09
C VAL A 12 4.49 16.89 -23.23
N ASP A 13 5.01 16.31 -24.28
CA ASP A 13 4.28 15.95 -25.47
C ASP A 13 3.73 14.54 -25.30
N SER A 14 2.39 14.40 -25.36
CA SER A 14 1.60 13.20 -25.66
C SER A 14 2.05 11.83 -25.09
N SER A 15 2.84 11.77 -24.02
CA SER A 15 3.23 10.50 -23.40
C SER A 15 2.01 9.80 -22.82
N LYS A 16 1.80 8.57 -23.27
CA LYS A 16 0.73 7.70 -22.79
C LYS A 16 1.32 6.68 -21.82
N PHE A 17 0.80 6.67 -20.61
CA PHE A 17 1.11 5.68 -19.60
C PHE A 17 -0.06 4.72 -19.46
N GLN A 18 0.21 3.44 -19.30
CA GLN A 18 -0.81 2.46 -18.99
C GLN A 18 -0.58 1.88 -17.60
N VAL A 19 -1.65 1.78 -16.80
CA VAL A 19 -1.59 1.24 -15.45
C VAL A 19 -2.89 0.48 -15.13
N GLU A 20 -2.77 -0.66 -14.47
CA GLU A 20 -3.93 -1.38 -13.95
C GLU A 20 -4.50 -0.67 -12.70
N ASN A 21 -5.83 -0.72 -12.52
CA ASN A 21 -6.43 -0.29 -11.26
C ASN A 21 -5.86 -1.12 -10.10
N GLY A 22 -5.66 -0.49 -8.93
CA GLY A 22 -5.02 -1.11 -7.76
C GLY A 22 -3.49 -0.99 -7.74
N LYS A 23 -2.86 -0.41 -8.75
CA LYS A 23 -1.39 -0.28 -8.84
C LYS A 23 -0.90 1.14 -8.61
N THR A 24 0.41 1.28 -8.59
CA THR A 24 1.15 2.53 -8.43
C THR A 24 1.74 2.96 -9.77
N ILE A 25 1.77 4.26 -10.03
CA ILE A 25 2.55 4.83 -11.12
C ILE A 25 3.45 5.94 -10.59
N ILE A 26 4.70 5.98 -11.01
CA ILE A 26 5.66 7.01 -10.64
C ILE A 26 5.97 7.84 -11.88
N LEU A 27 5.70 9.13 -11.77
CA LEU A 27 6.08 10.11 -12.78
C LEU A 27 7.32 10.86 -12.32
N SER A 28 8.17 11.29 -13.23
CA SER A 28 9.36 12.08 -12.93
C SER A 28 9.44 13.33 -13.79
N THR A 29 10.12 14.38 -13.28
CA THR A 29 10.35 15.64 -13.97
C THR A 29 11.64 16.30 -13.50
N GLN A 30 12.26 17.10 -14.35
CA GLN A 30 13.39 17.99 -14.03
C GLN A 30 12.95 19.46 -13.81
N LEU A 31 11.65 19.76 -13.96
CA LEU A 31 11.13 21.10 -13.73
C LEU A 31 11.38 21.53 -12.28
N THR A 32 11.86 22.77 -12.09
CA THR A 32 12.15 23.32 -10.76
C THR A 32 10.88 23.48 -9.93
N ASN A 33 9.79 23.95 -10.52
CA ASN A 33 8.52 24.20 -9.83
C ASN A 33 7.35 23.59 -10.62
N PRO A 34 7.25 22.25 -10.73
CA PRO A 34 6.14 21.61 -11.40
C PRO A 34 4.85 21.78 -10.60
N LYS A 35 3.73 22.04 -11.28
CA LYS A 35 2.42 22.09 -10.63
C LYS A 35 2.06 20.71 -10.08
N PRO A 36 1.44 20.62 -8.90
CA PRO A 36 0.96 19.33 -8.37
C PRO A 36 0.02 18.63 -9.35
N ILE A 37 0.05 17.31 -9.35
CA ILE A 37 -0.85 16.50 -10.18
C ILE A 37 -2.18 16.33 -9.42
N VAL A 38 -3.31 16.60 -10.08
CA VAL A 38 -4.64 16.43 -9.50
C VAL A 38 -5.37 15.31 -10.24
N ILE A 39 -5.75 14.26 -9.53
CA ILE A 39 -6.53 13.12 -10.05
C ILE A 39 -7.69 12.85 -9.09
N ASN A 40 -8.93 12.86 -9.58
CA ASN A 40 -10.14 12.57 -8.78
C ASN A 40 -10.19 13.37 -7.46
N LYS A 41 -9.91 14.68 -7.52
CA LYS A 41 -9.86 15.62 -6.38
C LYS A 41 -8.73 15.32 -5.37
N LYS A 42 -7.81 14.40 -5.65
CA LYS A 42 -6.60 14.19 -4.87
C LYS A 42 -5.43 14.92 -5.49
N THR A 43 -4.67 15.59 -4.64
CA THR A 43 -3.45 16.31 -5.04
C THR A 43 -2.22 15.48 -4.71
N TYR A 44 -1.39 15.25 -5.72
CA TYR A 44 -0.10 14.57 -5.59
C TYR A 44 1.01 15.60 -5.77
N ALA A 45 1.74 15.85 -4.70
CA ALA A 45 2.89 16.75 -4.72
C ALA A 45 4.08 16.07 -5.42
N TRP A 46 4.89 16.89 -6.07
CA TRP A 46 6.21 16.49 -6.52
C TRP A 46 7.18 16.54 -5.34
N ILE A 47 7.89 15.45 -5.13
CA ILE A 47 8.88 15.27 -4.07
C ILE A 47 10.26 15.05 -4.70
N PRO A 48 11.37 15.37 -4.01
CA PRO A 48 12.71 15.12 -4.54
C PRO A 48 12.92 13.64 -4.89
N HIS A 49 13.58 13.35 -5.99
CA HIS A 49 13.99 11.98 -6.34
C HIS A 49 14.94 11.44 -5.24
N PRO A 50 14.82 10.18 -4.80
CA PRO A 50 15.60 9.68 -3.67
C PRO A 50 17.11 9.53 -3.97
N SER A 51 17.49 9.36 -5.24
CA SER A 51 18.87 9.10 -5.67
C SER A 51 19.39 10.05 -6.76
N GLU A 52 18.53 10.82 -7.44
CA GLU A 52 18.94 11.74 -8.51
C GLU A 52 18.72 13.20 -8.11
N ALA A 53 19.82 13.95 -7.93
CA ALA A 53 19.74 15.38 -7.61
C ALA A 53 19.07 16.19 -8.72
N GLY A 54 18.24 17.16 -8.35
CA GLY A 54 17.53 18.04 -9.29
C GLY A 54 16.29 17.42 -9.94
N LYS A 55 16.10 16.12 -9.85
CA LYS A 55 14.90 15.41 -10.35
C LYS A 55 13.84 15.34 -9.27
N LYS A 56 12.57 15.40 -9.66
CA LYS A 56 11.41 15.21 -8.79
C LYS A 56 10.56 14.06 -9.28
N ILE A 57 9.86 13.43 -8.36
CA ILE A 57 8.92 12.35 -8.64
C ILE A 57 7.55 12.65 -8.03
N ALA A 58 6.51 12.09 -8.63
CA ALA A 58 5.18 12.02 -8.05
C ALA A 58 4.73 10.56 -8.01
N ILE A 59 4.39 10.07 -6.81
CA ILE A 59 3.94 8.69 -6.60
C ILE A 59 2.42 8.70 -6.53
N LEU A 60 1.78 8.18 -7.57
CA LEU A 60 0.33 8.17 -7.73
C LEU A 60 -0.23 6.78 -7.46
N SER A 61 -1.31 6.73 -6.70
CA SER A 61 -2.06 5.49 -6.46
C SER A 61 -3.31 5.45 -7.34
N ILE A 62 -3.53 4.35 -8.04
CA ILE A 62 -4.78 4.08 -8.77
C ILE A 62 -5.64 3.14 -7.92
N PRO A 63 -6.73 3.63 -7.30
CA PRO A 63 -7.56 2.79 -6.42
C PRO A 63 -8.12 1.57 -7.15
N TYR A 64 -8.28 0.45 -6.43
CA TYR A 64 -8.82 -0.82 -6.95
C TYR A 64 -10.17 -0.66 -7.71
N HIS A 65 -11.05 0.21 -7.22
CA HIS A 65 -12.37 0.43 -7.84
C HIS A 65 -12.37 1.47 -8.96
N THR A 66 -11.20 1.97 -9.38
CA THR A 66 -11.12 2.88 -10.54
C THR A 66 -11.53 2.10 -11.79
N LYS A 67 -12.56 2.60 -12.47
CA LYS A 67 -12.99 2.02 -13.75
C LYS A 67 -11.99 2.36 -14.85
N PRO A 68 -11.83 1.52 -15.86
CA PRO A 68 -11.03 1.84 -17.04
C PRO A 68 -11.42 3.20 -17.62
N ASN A 69 -10.44 4.07 -17.77
CA ASN A 69 -10.60 5.42 -18.32
C ASN A 69 -9.23 6.01 -18.68
N SER A 70 -9.24 7.13 -19.39
CA SER A 70 -8.05 7.93 -19.65
C SER A 70 -8.08 9.17 -18.75
N ILE A 71 -7.01 9.39 -18.00
CA ILE A 71 -6.81 10.57 -17.15
C ILE A 71 -5.81 11.47 -17.87
N VAL A 72 -6.28 12.63 -18.33
CA VAL A 72 -5.42 13.63 -18.95
C VAL A 72 -4.89 14.56 -17.88
N LEU A 73 -3.55 14.68 -17.80
CA LEU A 73 -2.86 15.59 -16.90
C LEU A 73 -2.81 17.00 -17.49
N GLU A 74 -2.68 18.03 -16.66
CA GLU A 74 -2.52 19.43 -17.13
C GLU A 74 -1.33 19.60 -18.08
N SER A 75 -0.35 18.73 -17.98
CA SER A 75 0.83 18.69 -18.85
C SER A 75 0.55 18.19 -20.28
N GLY A 76 -0.65 17.67 -20.55
CA GLY A 76 -0.99 16.99 -21.82
C GLY A 76 -0.70 15.49 -21.82
N ALA A 77 0.10 14.97 -20.88
CA ALA A 77 0.30 13.53 -20.73
C ALA A 77 -0.99 12.84 -20.31
N SER A 78 -1.17 11.57 -20.67
CA SER A 78 -2.34 10.79 -20.30
C SER A 78 -1.97 9.48 -19.58
N ILE A 79 -2.78 9.12 -18.59
CA ILE A 79 -2.70 7.84 -17.87
C ILE A 79 -3.92 7.03 -18.29
N GLU A 80 -3.69 5.95 -19.02
CA GLU A 80 -4.73 4.99 -19.38
C GLU A 80 -4.86 3.96 -18.24
N VAL A 81 -5.96 4.02 -17.50
CA VAL A 81 -6.29 3.03 -16.49
C VAL A 81 -6.97 1.85 -17.15
N VAL A 82 -6.40 0.66 -16.99
CA VAL A 82 -6.98 -0.59 -17.47
C VAL A 82 -7.44 -1.46 -16.32
N GLN A 83 -8.31 -2.42 -16.61
CA GLN A 83 -8.79 -3.39 -15.62
C GLN A 83 -7.70 -4.41 -15.32
N GLY A 84 -7.31 -4.52 -14.05
CA GLY A 84 -6.41 -5.58 -13.59
C GLY A 84 -7.07 -6.97 -13.66
N ASN A 85 -6.27 -7.98 -13.93
CA ASN A 85 -6.72 -9.37 -13.99
C ASN A 85 -6.71 -10.01 -12.60
N TYR A 86 -7.77 -9.75 -11.81
CA TYR A 86 -7.91 -10.24 -10.44
C TYR A 86 -8.72 -11.52 -10.36
N LYS A 87 -8.17 -12.53 -9.66
CA LYS A 87 -8.83 -13.82 -9.41
C LYS A 87 -10.01 -13.66 -8.45
N ARG A 88 -10.86 -14.69 -8.38
CA ARG A 88 -11.91 -14.81 -7.37
C ARG A 88 -11.54 -15.86 -6.35
N GLU A 89 -11.70 -15.54 -5.07
CA GLU A 89 -11.42 -16.41 -3.93
C GLU A 89 -12.67 -16.58 -3.07
N LYS A 90 -13.02 -17.83 -2.74
CA LYS A 90 -14.01 -18.14 -1.71
C LYS A 90 -13.28 -18.40 -0.41
N ILE A 91 -13.64 -17.69 0.65
CA ILE A 91 -12.95 -17.75 1.95
C ILE A 91 -13.95 -18.12 3.02
N GLN A 92 -13.66 -19.19 3.77
CA GLN A 92 -14.43 -19.59 4.94
C GLN A 92 -13.82 -18.98 6.20
N VAL A 93 -14.64 -18.31 6.98
CA VAL A 93 -14.27 -17.74 8.28
C VAL A 93 -15.39 -18.00 9.28
N SER A 94 -15.13 -17.81 10.59
CA SER A 94 -16.18 -17.92 11.58
C SER A 94 -17.34 -16.95 11.28
N GLN A 95 -18.58 -17.38 11.56
CA GLN A 95 -19.78 -16.59 11.28
C GLN A 95 -19.74 -15.20 11.91
N SER A 96 -19.20 -15.08 13.12
CA SER A 96 -19.04 -13.80 13.82
C SER A 96 -18.06 -12.84 13.13
N LYS A 97 -17.13 -13.36 12.30
CA LYS A 97 -16.19 -12.56 11.51
C LYS A 97 -16.72 -12.24 10.11
N ALA A 98 -17.58 -13.12 9.54
CA ALA A 98 -18.28 -12.85 8.29
C ALA A 98 -19.43 -11.85 8.50
N LYS A 99 -20.27 -12.07 9.52
CA LYS A 99 -21.40 -11.21 9.91
C LYS A 99 -21.26 -10.76 11.37
N PRO A 100 -20.48 -9.70 11.64
CA PRO A 100 -20.31 -9.17 12.99
C PRO A 100 -21.64 -8.69 13.58
N ASN A 101 -21.84 -8.92 14.89
CA ASN A 101 -22.97 -8.37 15.62
C ASN A 101 -22.89 -6.82 15.72
N PRO A 102 -23.96 -6.11 16.15
CA PRO A 102 -23.97 -4.64 16.19
C PRO A 102 -22.81 -4.03 16.99
N LYS A 103 -22.43 -4.62 18.14
CA LYS A 103 -21.30 -4.17 18.97
C LYS A 103 -19.98 -4.24 18.19
N ASN A 104 -19.76 -5.34 17.46
CA ASN A 104 -18.55 -5.51 16.66
C ASN A 104 -18.56 -4.64 15.38
N GLN A 105 -19.74 -4.37 14.79
CA GLN A 105 -19.86 -3.42 13.67
C GLN A 105 -19.48 -2.01 14.11
N GLU A 106 -19.91 -1.57 15.30
CA GLU A 106 -19.51 -0.28 15.86
C GLU A 106 -18.01 -0.23 16.16
N ARG A 107 -17.42 -1.30 16.69
CA ARG A 107 -15.97 -1.42 16.88
C ARG A 107 -15.23 -1.29 15.55
N ILE A 108 -15.66 -2.01 14.50
CA ILE A 108 -15.05 -1.95 13.16
C ILE A 108 -15.12 -0.52 12.60
N LYS A 109 -16.26 0.16 12.78
CA LYS A 109 -16.46 1.53 12.33
C LYS A 109 -15.45 2.48 13.01
N LYS A 110 -15.34 2.42 14.36
CA LYS A 110 -14.39 3.24 15.12
C LYS A 110 -12.93 2.98 14.73
N GLU A 111 -12.55 1.70 14.58
CA GLU A 111 -11.20 1.32 14.14
C GLU A 111 -10.87 1.83 12.74
N ARG A 112 -11.86 1.90 11.83
CA ARG A 112 -11.71 2.45 10.49
C ARG A 112 -11.58 3.98 10.53
N GLU A 113 -12.41 4.66 11.30
CA GLU A 113 -12.37 6.12 11.46
C GLU A 113 -11.03 6.58 12.04
N GLU A 114 -10.54 5.89 13.07
CA GLU A 114 -9.22 6.12 13.65
C GLU A 114 -8.10 5.93 12.61
N ALA A 115 -8.12 4.83 11.87
CA ALA A 115 -7.13 4.57 10.83
C ALA A 115 -7.16 5.63 9.72
N ASN A 116 -8.35 6.04 9.27
CA ASN A 116 -8.50 7.09 8.27
C ASN A 116 -7.95 8.43 8.77
N LYS A 117 -8.16 8.77 10.05
CA LYS A 117 -7.60 9.97 10.66
C LYS A 117 -6.07 9.92 10.69
N ILE A 118 -5.48 8.75 11.01
CA ILE A 118 -4.03 8.55 10.98
C ILE A 118 -3.52 8.72 9.55
N TYR A 119 -4.14 8.06 8.57
CA TYR A 119 -3.71 8.12 7.17
C TYR A 119 -3.87 9.51 6.53
N SER A 120 -4.74 10.36 7.07
CA SER A 120 -4.89 11.75 6.64
C SER A 120 -3.80 12.66 7.21
N ASN A 121 -3.18 12.29 8.35
CA ASN A 121 -2.20 13.08 9.09
C ASN A 121 -0.81 12.44 9.03
N TYR A 122 -0.37 12.06 7.84
CA TYR A 122 0.93 11.45 7.62
C TYR A 122 2.08 12.45 7.74
N SER A 123 3.29 11.96 8.01
CA SER A 123 4.52 12.74 7.99
C SER A 123 4.78 13.31 6.59
N GLN A 124 4.98 14.62 6.49
CA GLN A 124 5.38 15.25 5.23
C GLN A 124 6.85 14.97 4.89
N LYS A 125 7.66 14.71 5.91
CA LYS A 125 9.07 14.35 5.75
C LYS A 125 9.19 12.88 5.35
N ARG A 126 9.93 12.62 4.27
CA ARG A 126 10.34 11.27 3.89
C ARG A 126 11.17 10.64 4.99
N LEU A 127 10.87 9.41 5.36
CA LEU A 127 11.64 8.59 6.28
C LEU A 127 12.42 7.47 5.56
N TRP A 128 11.91 6.99 4.43
CA TRP A 128 12.59 6.00 3.60
C TRP A 128 13.67 6.65 2.73
N ASP A 129 14.85 6.02 2.66
CA ASP A 129 16.02 6.51 1.93
C ASP A 129 16.69 5.43 1.08
N SER A 130 16.10 4.27 1.01
CA SER A 130 16.63 3.09 0.32
C SER A 130 15.50 2.20 -0.20
N ALA A 131 15.83 1.21 -1.00
CA ALA A 131 14.90 0.23 -1.54
C ALA A 131 14.09 -0.46 -0.42
N PHE A 132 12.79 -0.67 -0.65
CA PHE A 132 11.91 -1.43 0.25
C PHE A 132 12.23 -2.93 0.15
N ILE A 133 12.12 -3.63 1.27
CA ILE A 133 12.25 -5.09 1.33
C ILE A 133 10.89 -5.75 1.58
N LEU A 134 10.77 -7.02 1.23
CA LEU A 134 9.64 -7.84 1.65
C LEU A 134 9.71 -8.08 3.16
N PRO A 135 8.58 -8.15 3.87
CA PRO A 135 8.55 -8.31 5.33
C PRO A 135 8.98 -9.70 5.82
N MET A 136 9.04 -10.67 4.92
CA MET A 136 9.55 -12.02 5.15
C MET A 136 9.88 -12.69 3.82
N ASP A 137 10.81 -13.66 3.85
CA ASP A 137 11.08 -14.56 2.73
C ASP A 137 10.17 -15.78 2.84
N SER A 138 9.04 -15.75 2.15
CA SER A 138 8.06 -16.83 2.18
C SER A 138 7.18 -16.85 0.94
N LYS A 139 6.55 -18.01 0.70
CA LYS A 139 5.63 -18.20 -0.43
C LYS A 139 4.40 -17.29 -0.29
N ILE A 140 4.08 -16.57 -1.35
CA ILE A 140 2.83 -15.83 -1.47
C ILE A 140 1.69 -16.80 -1.71
N THR A 141 0.64 -16.71 -0.90
CA THR A 141 -0.55 -17.57 -0.95
C THR A 141 -1.75 -16.87 -1.56
N SER A 142 -1.84 -15.54 -1.44
CA SER A 142 -2.89 -14.73 -2.07
C SER A 142 -2.33 -13.37 -2.43
N THR A 143 -2.57 -12.94 -3.67
CA THR A 143 -2.09 -11.65 -4.19
C THR A 143 -3.12 -10.54 -3.94
N TYR A 144 -2.67 -9.30 -4.01
CA TYR A 144 -3.53 -8.12 -4.01
C TYR A 144 -4.59 -8.21 -5.11
N GLY A 145 -5.74 -7.60 -4.87
CA GLY A 145 -6.80 -7.39 -5.84
C GLY A 145 -7.75 -8.58 -6.02
N ASN A 146 -7.41 -9.77 -5.52
CA ASN A 146 -8.31 -10.93 -5.63
C ASN A 146 -9.68 -10.61 -5.03
N ALA A 147 -10.75 -10.80 -5.81
CA ALA A 147 -12.12 -10.59 -5.35
C ALA A 147 -12.49 -11.70 -4.35
N ARG A 148 -12.81 -11.31 -3.12
CA ARG A 148 -13.08 -12.23 -2.01
C ARG A 148 -14.57 -12.31 -1.69
N VAL A 149 -15.06 -13.56 -1.58
CA VAL A 149 -16.40 -13.86 -1.11
C VAL A 149 -16.28 -14.64 0.19
N PHE A 150 -16.62 -14.00 1.32
CA PHE A 150 -16.58 -14.60 2.64
C PHE A 150 -17.91 -15.31 2.93
N ASN A 151 -17.85 -16.62 3.23
CA ASN A 151 -18.99 -17.45 3.55
C ASN A 151 -20.16 -17.28 2.54
N GLU A 152 -19.81 -17.10 1.25
CA GLU A 152 -20.74 -16.93 0.11
C GLU A 152 -21.59 -15.64 0.11
N GLU A 153 -21.47 -14.78 1.12
CA GLU A 153 -22.34 -13.61 1.27
C GLU A 153 -21.61 -12.26 1.20
N VAL A 154 -20.49 -12.11 1.92
CA VAL A 154 -19.80 -10.83 2.03
C VAL A 154 -18.78 -10.70 0.90
N LYS A 155 -18.99 -9.72 0.01
CA LYS A 155 -18.09 -9.41 -1.10
C LYS A 155 -17.09 -8.34 -0.71
N SER A 156 -15.81 -8.57 -1.01
CA SER A 156 -14.70 -7.66 -0.76
C SER A 156 -13.59 -7.90 -1.79
N TYR A 157 -12.47 -7.21 -1.67
CA TYR A 157 -11.25 -7.56 -2.41
C TYR A 157 -10.07 -7.69 -1.43
N HIS A 158 -9.02 -8.38 -1.86
CA HIS A 158 -7.79 -8.51 -1.10
C HIS A 158 -6.96 -7.24 -1.21
N SER A 159 -6.85 -6.48 -0.14
CA SER A 159 -6.20 -5.16 -0.13
C SER A 159 -4.69 -5.21 0.16
N GLY A 160 -4.08 -6.38 0.09
CA GLY A 160 -2.66 -6.61 0.31
C GLY A 160 -2.21 -7.93 -0.32
N THR A 161 -1.09 -8.45 0.15
CA THR A 161 -0.51 -9.74 -0.26
C THR A 161 -0.34 -10.61 0.98
N ASP A 162 -0.78 -11.88 0.89
CA ASP A 162 -0.68 -12.83 2.00
C ASP A 162 0.56 -13.73 1.80
N PHE A 163 1.41 -13.75 2.81
CA PHE A 163 2.60 -14.60 2.88
C PHE A 163 2.31 -15.80 3.78
N ARG A 164 2.66 -17.01 3.33
CA ARG A 164 2.58 -18.20 4.15
C ARG A 164 3.46 -18.02 5.38
N ALA A 165 2.91 -18.22 6.57
CA ALA A 165 3.68 -18.15 7.80
C ALA A 165 3.06 -19.05 8.86
N GLN A 166 3.89 -19.74 9.65
CA GLN A 166 3.46 -20.36 10.88
C GLN A 166 3.30 -19.30 11.97
N ILE A 167 2.49 -19.58 12.99
CA ILE A 167 2.40 -18.70 14.16
C ILE A 167 3.79 -18.54 14.78
N GLY A 168 4.19 -17.30 15.05
CA GLY A 168 5.50 -16.97 15.61
C GLY A 168 6.61 -16.72 14.61
N THR A 169 6.35 -16.79 13.27
CA THR A 169 7.37 -16.40 12.27
C THR A 169 7.63 -14.89 12.34
N GLU A 170 8.90 -14.49 12.27
CA GLU A 170 9.31 -13.09 12.33
C GLU A 170 8.74 -12.25 11.16
N ILE A 171 8.28 -11.06 11.49
CA ILE A 171 7.84 -10.03 10.56
C ILE A 171 8.76 -8.82 10.70
N ARG A 172 9.39 -8.43 9.59
CA ARG A 172 10.35 -7.33 9.56
C ARG A 172 9.81 -6.11 8.83
N ALA A 173 10.24 -4.92 9.26
CA ALA A 173 9.85 -3.65 8.67
C ALA A 173 10.35 -3.55 7.22
N SER A 174 9.47 -3.22 6.28
CA SER A 174 9.82 -3.09 4.86
C SER A 174 10.73 -1.92 4.56
N ASN A 175 10.69 -0.87 5.37
CA ASN A 175 11.59 0.28 5.30
C ASN A 175 11.52 1.06 6.62
N ARG A 176 12.40 2.06 6.77
CA ARG A 176 12.39 2.99 7.90
C ARG A 176 11.05 3.71 7.98
N GLY A 177 10.47 3.82 9.18
CA GLY A 177 9.19 4.46 9.40
C GLY A 177 8.87 4.70 10.87
N LYS A 178 7.78 5.43 11.13
CA LYS A 178 7.24 5.64 12.45
C LYS A 178 6.05 4.73 12.69
N VAL A 179 6.01 4.03 13.81
CA VAL A 179 4.85 3.21 14.19
C VAL A 179 3.66 4.13 14.50
N VAL A 180 2.58 3.97 13.76
CA VAL A 180 1.33 4.75 13.93
C VAL A 180 0.14 3.92 14.40
N ILE A 181 0.20 2.60 14.23
CA ILE A 181 -0.75 1.63 14.81
C ILE A 181 0.06 0.44 15.33
N ALA A 182 -0.19 0.04 16.60
CA ALA A 182 0.37 -1.15 17.24
C ALA A 182 -0.66 -1.69 18.24
N LYS A 183 -1.68 -2.43 17.74
CA LYS A 183 -2.77 -2.95 18.58
C LYS A 183 -3.59 -4.06 17.91
N ASN A 184 -4.40 -4.75 18.70
CA ASN A 184 -5.38 -5.70 18.18
C ASN A 184 -6.61 -4.97 17.63
N ARG A 185 -7.01 -5.32 16.39
CA ARG A 185 -8.20 -4.84 15.69
C ARG A 185 -9.13 -6.00 15.35
N PHE A 186 -10.41 -5.72 15.22
CA PHE A 186 -11.42 -6.79 15.08
C PHE A 186 -11.23 -7.63 13.81
N LEU A 187 -11.06 -6.99 12.66
CA LEU A 187 -10.88 -7.69 11.37
C LEU A 187 -9.40 -7.99 11.07
N ALA A 188 -8.52 -7.05 11.31
CA ALA A 188 -7.11 -7.16 10.99
C ALA A 188 -6.29 -7.95 12.04
N GLY A 189 -6.88 -8.23 13.22
CA GLY A 189 -6.15 -8.88 14.30
C GLY A 189 -5.03 -8.02 14.86
N GLY A 190 -3.98 -8.62 15.36
CA GLY A 190 -2.75 -7.94 15.75
C GLY A 190 -2.22 -7.15 14.55
N SER A 191 -2.10 -5.84 14.71
CA SER A 191 -1.84 -4.91 13.60
C SER A 191 -0.68 -3.99 13.94
N VAL A 192 0.29 -3.92 13.04
CA VAL A 192 1.33 -2.89 13.01
C VAL A 192 1.16 -2.09 11.73
N VAL A 193 1.28 -0.76 11.81
CA VAL A 193 1.32 0.13 10.65
C VAL A 193 2.47 1.11 10.84
N LEU A 194 3.30 1.23 9.82
CA LEU A 194 4.40 2.19 9.75
C LEU A 194 4.05 3.33 8.79
N ASP A 195 4.24 4.58 9.22
CA ASP A 195 4.24 5.77 8.37
C ASP A 195 5.69 6.00 7.89
N HIS A 196 5.90 5.89 6.58
CA HIS A 196 7.18 6.13 5.94
C HIS A 196 7.36 7.59 5.49
N GLY A 197 6.37 8.43 5.75
CA GLY A 197 6.30 9.80 5.24
C GLY A 197 5.69 9.88 3.84
N GLU A 198 5.43 11.12 3.42
CA GLU A 198 4.92 11.43 2.06
C GLU A 198 3.58 10.75 1.72
N GLY A 199 2.85 10.24 2.73
CA GLY A 199 1.58 9.52 2.58
C GLY A 199 1.73 8.05 2.20
N ILE A 200 2.91 7.46 2.44
CA ILE A 200 3.20 6.04 2.23
C ILE A 200 3.16 5.33 3.58
N PHE A 201 2.36 4.24 3.65
CA PHE A 201 2.27 3.39 4.82
C PHE A 201 2.44 1.92 4.45
N SER A 202 3.12 1.16 5.31
CA SER A 202 3.10 -0.31 5.27
C SER A 202 2.28 -0.87 6.42
N MET A 203 1.55 -1.94 6.16
CA MET A 203 0.59 -2.56 7.08
C MET A 203 0.90 -4.04 7.23
N TYR A 204 0.93 -4.51 8.49
CA TYR A 204 1.26 -5.88 8.87
C TYR A 204 0.16 -6.39 9.78
N TYR A 205 -0.65 -7.35 9.32
CA TYR A 205 -1.84 -7.81 10.02
C TYR A 205 -1.79 -9.29 10.37
N HIS A 206 -2.74 -9.68 11.21
CA HIS A 206 -2.92 -11.04 11.74
C HIS A 206 -1.83 -11.50 12.68
N CYS A 207 -1.04 -10.56 13.24
CA CYS A 207 0.06 -10.85 14.14
C CYS A 207 -0.42 -11.55 15.41
N SER A 208 0.37 -12.52 15.91
CA SER A 208 0.20 -13.14 17.22
C SER A 208 0.79 -12.29 18.34
N GLU A 209 1.89 -11.59 18.03
CA GLU A 209 2.60 -10.71 18.96
C GLU A 209 3.09 -9.45 18.25
N ILE A 210 2.97 -8.30 18.93
CA ILE A 210 3.48 -7.00 18.48
C ILE A 210 4.70 -6.66 19.32
N LYS A 211 5.85 -6.37 18.68
CA LYS A 211 7.14 -6.09 19.33
C LYS A 211 7.45 -4.60 19.47
N VAL A 212 6.58 -3.73 18.96
CA VAL A 212 6.79 -2.28 18.88
C VAL A 212 5.58 -1.53 19.45
N LYS A 213 5.74 -0.26 19.75
CA LYS A 213 4.67 0.64 20.24
C LYS A 213 4.52 1.87 19.37
N VAL A 214 3.34 2.47 19.41
CA VAL A 214 3.06 3.73 18.69
C VAL A 214 4.05 4.81 19.12
N GLY A 215 4.65 5.46 18.11
CA GLY A 215 5.65 6.50 18.28
C GLY A 215 7.08 6.03 18.03
N ASP A 216 7.36 4.73 18.09
CA ASP A 216 8.71 4.19 17.82
C ASP A 216 9.13 4.52 16.38
N ILE A 217 10.40 4.84 16.21
CA ILE A 217 11.06 4.92 14.90
C ILE A 217 11.73 3.57 14.66
N ILE A 218 11.39 2.96 13.55
CA ILE A 218 11.82 1.60 13.17
C ILE A 218 12.74 1.73 11.95
N GLU A 219 13.84 1.03 11.97
CA GLU A 219 14.73 0.93 10.80
C GLU A 219 14.29 -0.21 9.86
N LYS A 220 14.74 -0.13 8.61
CA LYS A 220 14.49 -1.20 7.63
C LYS A 220 15.05 -2.55 8.11
N GLY A 221 14.22 -3.57 8.11
CA GLY A 221 14.61 -4.92 8.53
C GLY A 221 14.46 -5.21 10.02
N ASP A 222 14.13 -4.21 10.85
CA ASP A 222 13.87 -4.45 12.27
C ASP A 222 12.70 -5.42 12.49
N LEU A 223 12.79 -6.24 13.54
CA LEU A 223 11.71 -7.11 13.98
C LEU A 223 10.58 -6.30 14.62
N ILE A 224 9.40 -6.32 14.01
CA ILE A 224 8.25 -5.52 14.46
C ILE A 224 7.10 -6.33 15.04
N ALA A 225 6.98 -7.59 14.63
CA ALA A 225 5.89 -8.47 15.09
C ALA A 225 6.22 -9.94 14.81
N LEU A 226 5.39 -10.83 15.33
CA LEU A 226 5.35 -12.24 14.97
C LEU A 226 4.04 -12.56 14.25
N SER A 227 4.10 -13.36 13.20
CA SER A 227 2.92 -13.78 12.43
C SER A 227 1.97 -14.63 13.26
N GLY A 228 0.70 -14.65 12.90
CA GLY A 228 -0.32 -15.36 13.65
C GLY A 228 -1.55 -15.71 12.81
N ALA A 229 -2.66 -15.91 13.50
CA ALA A 229 -3.96 -16.23 12.94
C ALA A 229 -5.08 -15.39 13.62
N THR A 230 -4.77 -14.15 13.99
CA THR A 230 -5.71 -13.26 14.69
C THR A 230 -6.58 -12.47 13.72
N GLY A 231 -7.77 -12.05 14.14
CA GLY A 231 -8.70 -11.29 13.29
C GLY A 231 -9.57 -12.17 12.39
N ARG A 232 -9.83 -11.73 11.15
CA ARG A 232 -10.67 -12.43 10.16
C ARG A 232 -9.81 -13.21 9.17
N VAL A 233 -9.43 -14.42 9.54
CA VAL A 233 -8.56 -15.31 8.77
C VAL A 233 -9.11 -16.72 8.70
N SER A 234 -8.67 -17.49 7.72
CA SER A 234 -8.92 -18.93 7.59
C SER A 234 -7.77 -19.80 8.14
N GLY A 235 -6.61 -19.21 8.38
CA GLY A 235 -5.42 -19.89 8.89
C GLY A 235 -4.25 -18.94 9.10
N PRO A 236 -3.12 -19.42 9.65
CA PRO A 236 -1.94 -18.60 9.92
C PRO A 236 -1.30 -18.04 8.64
N HIS A 237 -1.04 -16.74 8.62
CA HIS A 237 -0.33 -16.03 7.54
C HIS A 237 0.02 -14.60 7.98
N LEU A 238 0.90 -13.95 7.23
CA LEU A 238 1.05 -12.49 7.28
C LEU A 238 0.23 -11.88 6.13
N HIS A 239 -0.65 -10.95 6.45
CA HIS A 239 -1.20 -10.01 5.48
C HIS A 239 -0.35 -8.75 5.46
N PHE A 240 0.28 -8.47 4.31
CA PHE A 240 1.09 -7.29 4.06
C PHE A 240 0.39 -6.34 3.09
N GLY A 241 0.24 -5.09 3.46
CA GLY A 241 -0.40 -4.06 2.65
C GLY A 241 0.45 -2.81 2.49
N ILE A 242 0.24 -2.09 1.40
CA ILE A 242 0.78 -0.74 1.17
C ILE A 242 -0.39 0.22 0.90
N LEU A 243 -0.30 1.40 1.53
CA LEU A 243 -1.24 2.49 1.28
C LEU A 243 -0.45 3.71 0.80
N VAL A 244 -0.87 4.29 -0.32
CA VAL A 244 -0.28 5.49 -0.91
C VAL A 244 -1.36 6.56 -1.02
N ARG A 245 -1.17 7.68 -0.31
CA ARG A 245 -2.09 8.82 -0.35
C ARG A 245 -3.56 8.41 -0.15
N GLY A 246 -3.82 7.51 0.83
CA GLY A 246 -5.15 7.07 1.20
C GLY A 246 -5.80 6.02 0.28
N ALA A 247 -5.06 5.43 -0.65
CA ALA A 247 -5.50 4.27 -1.42
C ALA A 247 -4.58 3.08 -1.16
N GLN A 248 -5.16 1.91 -0.90
CA GLN A 248 -4.42 0.65 -0.87
C GLN A 248 -4.05 0.25 -2.29
N VAL A 249 -2.79 -0.11 -2.50
CA VAL A 249 -2.22 -0.51 -3.79
C VAL A 249 -1.56 -1.88 -3.66
N ASP A 250 -1.28 -2.52 -4.79
CA ASP A 250 -0.54 -3.77 -4.85
C ASP A 250 0.86 -3.58 -4.22
N PRO A 251 1.17 -4.25 -3.08
CA PRO A 251 2.44 -4.07 -2.39
C PRO A 251 3.65 -4.48 -3.22
N LEU A 252 3.52 -5.51 -4.05
CA LEU A 252 4.63 -6.02 -4.87
C LEU A 252 4.91 -5.08 -6.04
N ASP A 253 3.86 -4.55 -6.67
CA ASP A 253 3.99 -3.52 -7.69
C ASP A 253 4.62 -2.26 -7.10
N PHE A 254 4.13 -1.77 -5.96
CA PHE A 254 4.70 -0.60 -5.26
C PHE A 254 6.19 -0.77 -4.98
N ILE A 255 6.59 -1.91 -4.37
CA ILE A 255 7.99 -2.20 -4.08
C ILE A 255 8.83 -2.21 -5.36
N THR A 256 8.32 -2.83 -6.43
CA THR A 256 9.02 -2.86 -7.73
C THR A 256 9.22 -1.45 -8.29
N GLN A 257 8.16 -0.65 -8.32
CA GLN A 257 8.20 0.72 -8.86
C GLN A 257 9.14 1.63 -8.05
N VAL A 258 9.02 1.61 -6.72
CA VAL A 258 9.83 2.47 -5.85
C VAL A 258 11.29 2.03 -5.83
N ASN A 259 11.57 0.74 -5.84
CA ASN A 259 12.93 0.23 -5.83
C ASN A 259 13.69 0.55 -7.12
N ALA A 260 12.99 0.68 -8.24
CA ALA A 260 13.59 1.14 -9.50
C ALA A 260 14.20 2.56 -9.40
N LEU A 261 13.75 3.38 -8.44
CA LEU A 261 14.33 4.71 -8.19
C LEU A 261 15.74 4.67 -7.63
N PHE A 262 16.20 3.53 -7.13
CA PHE A 262 17.52 3.33 -6.53
C PHE A 262 18.49 2.53 -7.40
N THR A 263 18.01 2.01 -8.54
CA THR A 263 18.89 1.34 -9.52
C THR A 263 19.41 2.39 -10.48
N SER A 264 20.73 2.64 -10.48
CA SER A 264 21.38 3.45 -11.51
C SER A 264 21.18 2.78 -12.87
N ASN A 265 20.66 3.51 -13.84
CA ASN A 265 20.72 3.11 -15.26
C ASN A 265 22.13 3.28 -15.78
#